data_36eccfe4f6e57e3db8f5e243f4bad946
#
_entry.id   36eccfe4f6e57e3db8f5e243f4bad946
#
_cell.length_a   1.000
_cell.length_b   1.000
_cell.length_c   1.000
_cell.angle_alpha   90.00
_cell.angle_beta   90.00
_cell.angle_gamma   90.00
#
_symmetry.space_group_name_H-M   'P 1'
#
loop_
_entity.id
_entity.type
_entity.pdbx_description
1 polymer ?
#
loop_
_entity_poly.entity_id
_entity_poly.type
_entity_poly.pdbx_seq_one_letter_code
_entity_poly.pdbx_strand_id
1 'polypeptide(L)'
;MCLNHDEIKQNPSHFQEAETSIALSNIEYGNYKDLISGMKFFDPHIHMTSRTTDDYQALADAGVVAIIEPAFWLGQPRTGLASFKDYYSSLVGWERFRSSQFGIKHYCTIGLNSR
;
A
#
# COMPACT_ATOMS: atom_id res chain seq x y z
N MET A 1 2.42 -12.46 2.44
CA MET A 1 3.83 -12.37 2.07
C MET A 1 4.00 -11.25 1.08
N CYS A 2 4.87 -10.30 1.37
CA CYS A 2 5.15 -9.20 0.44
C CYS A 2 6.11 -9.69 -0.63
N LEU A 3 5.80 -9.38 -1.90
CA LEU A 3 6.79 -9.56 -2.96
C LEU A 3 7.90 -8.51 -2.77
N ASN A 4 9.14 -8.97 -2.85
CA ASN A 4 10.28 -8.09 -2.81
C ASN A 4 10.32 -7.28 -4.11
N HIS A 5 10.45 -5.96 -4.02
CA HIS A 5 10.57 -5.10 -5.19
C HIS A 5 11.77 -5.47 -6.09
N ASP A 6 12.83 -6.00 -5.50
CA ASP A 6 14.02 -6.43 -6.24
C ASP A 6 13.77 -7.70 -7.05
N GLU A 7 12.94 -8.62 -6.56
CA GLU A 7 12.53 -9.80 -7.32
C GLU A 7 11.70 -9.43 -8.54
N ILE A 8 10.82 -8.44 -8.42
CA ILE A 8 10.04 -7.93 -9.54
C ILE A 8 10.96 -7.31 -10.60
N LYS A 9 12.00 -6.58 -10.18
CA LYS A 9 12.98 -6.00 -11.10
C LYS A 9 13.87 -7.03 -11.79
N GLN A 10 14.13 -8.15 -11.12
CA GLN A 10 15.04 -9.19 -11.62
C GLN A 10 14.37 -10.17 -12.58
N ASN A 11 13.07 -10.16 -12.67
CA ASN A 11 12.34 -11.12 -13.49
C ASN A 11 11.48 -10.43 -14.56
N PRO A 12 12.12 -9.77 -15.53
CA PRO A 12 11.43 -9.01 -16.57
C PRO A 12 10.57 -9.87 -17.50
N SER A 13 10.73 -11.20 -17.47
CA SER A 13 9.94 -12.09 -18.33
C SER A 13 8.46 -12.17 -17.95
N HIS A 14 8.09 -11.72 -16.75
CA HIS A 14 6.68 -11.63 -16.38
C HIS A 14 5.96 -10.49 -17.04
N PHE A 15 6.68 -9.64 -17.65
CA PHE A 15 6.13 -8.49 -18.25
C PHE A 15 6.37 -8.64 -19.74
N GLN A 16 5.42 -8.53 -20.54
CA GLN A 16 5.57 -8.43 -22.01
C GLN A 16 6.22 -7.11 -22.39
N GLU A 17 7.49 -6.95 -22.04
CA GLU A 17 7.93 -5.64 -21.79
C GLU A 17 9.06 -5.20 -22.63
N ALA A 18 9.46 -6.01 -23.56
CA ALA A 18 10.30 -5.51 -24.62
C ALA A 18 9.65 -4.31 -25.31
N GLU A 19 8.34 -4.38 -25.58
CA GLU A 19 7.61 -3.24 -26.18
C GLU A 19 7.45 -2.09 -25.20
N THR A 20 7.11 -2.36 -23.93
CA THR A 20 6.97 -1.31 -22.90
C THR A 20 8.31 -0.68 -22.56
N SER A 21 9.38 -1.47 -22.44
CA SER A 21 10.74 -0.95 -22.21
C SER A 21 11.25 -0.09 -23.36
N ILE A 22 10.98 -0.49 -24.60
CA ILE A 22 11.36 0.30 -25.78
C ILE A 22 10.58 1.60 -25.83
N ALA A 23 9.26 1.54 -25.55
CA ALA A 23 8.43 2.74 -25.49
C ALA A 23 8.92 3.70 -24.41
N LEU A 24 9.23 3.20 -23.21
CA LEU A 24 9.73 4.02 -22.11
C LEU A 24 11.11 4.60 -22.39
N SER A 25 11.99 3.87 -23.05
CA SER A 25 13.33 4.37 -23.41
C SER A 25 13.32 5.51 -24.42
N ASN A 26 12.24 5.61 -25.23
CA ASN A 26 12.07 6.66 -26.23
C ASN A 26 11.30 7.87 -25.72
N ILE A 27 10.78 7.80 -24.49
CA ILE A 27 10.02 8.87 -23.88
C ILE A 27 10.97 9.75 -23.06
N GLU A 28 10.91 11.08 -23.27
CA GLU A 28 11.61 12.02 -22.44
C GLU A 28 11.05 11.96 -21.00
N TYR A 29 11.90 12.29 -20.00
CA TYR A 29 11.55 12.20 -18.59
C TYR A 29 10.24 12.92 -18.24
N GLY A 30 9.98 14.08 -18.83
CA GLY A 30 8.73 14.82 -18.63
C GLY A 30 7.51 14.05 -19.15
N ASN A 31 7.63 13.43 -20.31
CA ASN A 31 6.55 12.62 -20.89
C ASN A 31 6.31 11.32 -20.11
N TYR A 32 7.34 10.78 -19.50
CA TYR A 32 7.18 9.62 -18.62
C TYR A 32 6.31 9.94 -17.41
N LYS A 33 6.50 11.09 -16.77
CA LYS A 33 5.65 11.55 -15.67
C LYS A 33 4.19 11.72 -16.11
N ASP A 34 3.96 12.28 -17.27
CA ASP A 34 2.61 12.43 -17.81
C ASP A 34 1.98 11.08 -18.11
N LEU A 35 2.76 10.13 -18.62
CA LEU A 35 2.30 8.77 -18.90
C LEU A 35 1.82 8.05 -17.63
N ILE A 36 2.52 8.18 -16.51
CA ILE A 36 2.16 7.52 -15.25
C ILE A 36 1.19 8.32 -14.39
N SER A 37 0.98 9.61 -14.65
CA SER A 37 0.13 10.48 -13.82
C SER A 37 -1.32 10.03 -13.72
N GLY A 38 -1.82 9.31 -14.73
CA GLY A 38 -3.18 8.74 -14.72
C GLY A 38 -3.27 7.31 -14.21
N MET A 39 -2.16 6.69 -13.84
CA MET A 39 -2.15 5.32 -13.36
C MET A 39 -2.72 5.22 -11.96
N LYS A 40 -3.46 4.13 -11.74
CA LYS A 40 -4.02 3.80 -10.43
C LYS A 40 -3.25 2.63 -9.86
N PHE A 41 -2.95 2.71 -8.57
CA PHE A 41 -2.17 1.69 -7.89
C PHE A 41 -2.97 1.07 -6.75
N PHE A 42 -2.73 -0.20 -6.55
CA PHE A 42 -3.18 -0.95 -5.40
C PHE A 42 -1.97 -1.42 -4.62
N ASP A 43 -1.87 -1.06 -3.34
CA ASP A 43 -0.80 -1.53 -2.46
C ASP A 43 -1.32 -2.70 -1.63
N PRO A 44 -0.83 -3.92 -1.86
CA PRO A 44 -1.31 -5.11 -1.16
C PRO A 44 -0.74 -5.28 0.25
N HIS A 45 0.18 -4.44 0.69
CA HIS A 45 0.79 -4.58 2.00
C HIS A 45 1.39 -3.27 2.50
N ILE A 46 0.63 -2.55 3.31
CA ILE A 46 1.09 -1.30 3.91
C ILE A 46 0.56 -1.18 5.34
N HIS A 47 1.32 -0.55 6.23
CA HIS A 47 0.92 -0.31 7.61
C HIS A 47 0.69 1.18 7.82
N MET A 48 -0.57 1.58 7.87
CA MET A 48 -0.97 2.99 7.99
C MET A 48 -1.21 3.43 9.43
N THR A 49 -1.48 2.50 10.34
CA THR A 49 -1.70 2.83 11.76
C THR A 49 -0.52 3.54 12.42
N SER A 50 0.69 3.31 11.92
CA SER A 50 1.91 3.97 12.39
C SER A 50 2.27 5.23 11.64
N ARG A 51 1.46 5.63 10.66
CA ARG A 51 1.75 6.76 9.77
C ARG A 51 0.82 7.93 10.06
N THR A 52 1.27 9.10 9.65
CA THR A 52 0.48 10.32 9.75
C THR A 52 -0.60 10.38 8.67
N THR A 53 -1.56 11.25 8.85
CA THR A 53 -2.62 11.47 7.86
C THR A 53 -2.08 12.03 6.55
N ASP A 54 -0.99 12.79 6.60
CA ASP A 54 -0.33 13.33 5.41
C ASP A 54 0.19 12.24 4.47
N ASP A 55 0.53 11.07 5.01
CA ASP A 55 0.93 9.93 4.19
C ASP A 55 -0.22 9.42 3.31
N TYR A 56 -1.47 9.50 3.77
CA TYR A 56 -2.62 9.20 2.93
C TYR A 56 -2.76 10.18 1.77
N GLN A 57 -2.51 11.46 2.02
CA GLN A 57 -2.52 12.46 0.95
C GLN A 57 -1.43 12.14 -0.08
N ALA A 58 -0.23 11.81 0.38
CA ALA A 58 0.87 11.45 -0.51
C ALA A 58 0.57 10.20 -1.35
N LEU A 59 -0.07 9.20 -0.75
CA LEU A 59 -0.51 8.00 -1.48
C LEU A 59 -1.56 8.34 -2.53
N ALA A 60 -2.54 9.15 -2.18
CA ALA A 60 -3.59 9.59 -3.11
C ALA A 60 -2.99 10.38 -4.28
N ASP A 61 -2.08 11.30 -4.00
CA ASP A 61 -1.38 12.10 -5.02
C ASP A 61 -0.54 11.23 -5.95
N ALA A 62 0.00 10.13 -5.44
CA ALA A 62 0.75 9.16 -6.23
C ALA A 62 -0.14 8.23 -7.07
N GLY A 63 -1.45 8.27 -6.88
CA GLY A 63 -2.39 7.44 -7.65
C GLY A 63 -2.83 6.15 -6.94
N VAL A 64 -2.54 5.99 -5.66
CA VAL A 64 -3.00 4.83 -4.89
C VAL A 64 -4.51 4.96 -4.65
N VAL A 65 -5.26 3.93 -5.03
CA VAL A 65 -6.74 3.91 -4.92
C VAL A 65 -7.25 2.90 -3.91
N ALA A 66 -6.43 1.92 -3.56
CA ALA A 66 -6.77 0.91 -2.56
C ALA A 66 -5.52 0.34 -1.91
N ILE A 67 -5.66 -0.06 -0.65
CA ILE A 67 -4.58 -0.66 0.14
C ILE A 67 -5.10 -1.83 0.95
N ILE A 68 -4.20 -2.76 1.28
CA ILE A 68 -4.44 -3.78 2.30
C ILE A 68 -3.46 -3.53 3.46
N GLU A 69 -4.01 -3.40 4.64
CA GLU A 69 -3.22 -3.27 5.88
C GLU A 69 -3.32 -4.56 6.68
N PRO A 70 -2.28 -5.39 6.71
CA PRO A 70 -2.23 -6.53 7.61
C PRO A 70 -2.11 -6.08 9.06
N ALA A 71 -2.73 -6.83 9.96
CA ALA A 71 -2.63 -6.57 11.39
C ALA A 71 -1.16 -6.67 11.83
N PHE A 72 -0.67 -5.62 12.48
CA PHE A 72 0.71 -5.54 12.94
C PHE A 72 0.78 -4.70 14.22
N TRP A 73 1.27 -5.28 15.29
CA TRP A 73 1.26 -4.68 16.62
C TRP A 73 2.38 -3.65 16.85
N LEU A 74 3.10 -3.26 15.80
CA LEU A 74 4.28 -2.40 15.90
C LEU A 74 5.36 -2.97 16.84
N GLY A 75 5.46 -4.30 16.90
CA GLY A 75 6.40 -4.99 17.79
C GLY A 75 6.04 -4.95 19.27
N GLN A 76 4.90 -4.38 19.64
CA GLN A 76 4.48 -4.31 21.03
C GLN A 76 3.64 -5.53 21.41
N PRO A 77 3.99 -6.21 22.51
CA PRO A 77 3.17 -7.31 23.00
C PRO A 77 1.81 -6.80 23.48
N ARG A 78 0.77 -7.54 23.12
CA ARG A 78 -0.58 -7.31 23.61
C ARG A 78 -0.96 -8.46 24.50
N THR A 79 -1.29 -8.16 25.74
CA THR A 79 -1.47 -9.16 26.79
C THR A 79 -2.92 -9.39 27.17
N GLY A 80 -3.82 -8.51 26.77
CA GLY A 80 -5.23 -8.59 27.14
C GLY A 80 -6.15 -8.56 25.92
N LEU A 81 -7.27 -9.25 26.03
CA LEU A 81 -8.30 -9.28 25.00
C LEU A 81 -8.77 -7.87 24.60
N ALA A 82 -8.91 -6.97 25.57
CA ALA A 82 -9.31 -5.60 25.30
C ALA A 82 -8.33 -4.86 24.40
N SER A 83 -7.02 -5.10 24.53
CA SER A 83 -6.01 -4.45 23.71
C SER A 83 -6.04 -4.96 22.26
N PHE A 84 -6.35 -6.23 22.03
CA PHE A 84 -6.58 -6.77 20.68
C PHE A 84 -7.84 -6.19 20.04
N LYS A 85 -8.92 -6.13 20.78
CA LYS A 85 -10.19 -5.55 20.30
C LYS A 85 -10.01 -4.09 19.92
N ASP A 86 -9.31 -3.33 20.76
CA ASP A 86 -9.02 -1.92 20.51
C ASP A 86 -8.22 -1.74 19.21
N TYR A 87 -7.18 -2.53 19.06
CA TYR A 87 -6.36 -2.49 17.84
C TYR A 87 -7.16 -2.86 16.58
N TYR A 88 -7.92 -3.93 16.63
CA TYR A 88 -8.74 -4.34 15.47
C TYR A 88 -9.82 -3.33 15.15
N SER A 89 -10.44 -2.72 16.15
CA SER A 89 -11.40 -1.64 15.95
C SER A 89 -10.76 -0.43 15.27
N SER A 90 -9.52 -0.13 15.63
CA SER A 90 -8.73 0.91 14.95
C SER A 90 -8.53 0.59 13.48
N LEU A 91 -8.19 -0.65 13.14
CA LEU A 91 -8.01 -1.05 11.73
C LEU A 91 -9.32 -0.99 10.93
N VAL A 92 -10.37 -1.65 11.42
CA VAL A 92 -11.61 -1.78 10.66
C VAL A 92 -12.48 -0.54 10.67
N GLY A 93 -12.29 0.34 11.64
CA GLY A 93 -13.05 1.57 11.79
C GLY A 93 -12.24 2.80 11.45
N TRP A 94 -11.31 3.16 12.31
CA TRP A 94 -10.58 4.43 12.22
C TRP A 94 -9.72 4.55 10.97
N GLU A 95 -8.92 3.53 10.64
CA GLU A 95 -8.07 3.57 9.45
C GLU A 95 -8.90 3.60 8.16
N ARG A 96 -9.98 2.83 8.12
CA ARG A 96 -10.90 2.88 6.99
C ARG A 96 -11.51 4.26 6.81
N PHE A 97 -11.90 4.91 7.90
CA PHE A 97 -12.39 6.28 7.86
C PHE A 97 -11.31 7.25 7.38
N ARG A 98 -10.11 7.18 7.97
CA ARG A 98 -8.98 8.04 7.58
C ARG A 98 -8.69 7.96 6.08
N SER A 99 -8.57 6.74 5.56
CA SER A 99 -8.27 6.52 4.15
C SER A 99 -9.38 7.00 3.23
N SER A 100 -10.65 6.88 3.65
CA SER A 100 -11.81 7.31 2.87
C SER A 100 -11.81 8.81 2.61
N GLN A 101 -11.21 9.60 3.49
CA GLN A 101 -11.10 11.05 3.32
C GLN A 101 -10.23 11.42 2.11
N PHE A 102 -9.42 10.50 1.62
CA PHE A 102 -8.53 10.68 0.47
C PHE A 102 -8.95 9.83 -0.73
N GLY A 103 -10.14 9.26 -0.69
CA GLY A 103 -10.65 8.42 -1.77
C GLY A 103 -9.95 7.07 -1.90
N ILE A 104 -9.24 6.62 -0.87
CA ILE A 104 -8.52 5.34 -0.84
C ILE A 104 -9.37 4.29 -0.13
N LYS A 105 -9.61 3.16 -0.78
CA LYS A 105 -10.27 2.01 -0.15
C LYS A 105 -9.28 1.29 0.75
N HIS A 106 -9.64 1.14 2.01
CA HIS A 106 -8.82 0.45 3.01
C HIS A 106 -9.41 -0.92 3.30
N TYR A 107 -8.62 -1.93 3.04
CA TYR A 107 -8.88 -3.30 3.46
C TYR A 107 -7.87 -3.69 4.52
N CYS A 108 -8.23 -4.61 5.38
CA CYS A 108 -7.29 -5.12 6.38
C CYS A 108 -7.40 -6.63 6.51
N THR A 109 -6.33 -7.24 6.99
CA THR A 109 -6.34 -8.63 7.43
C THR A 109 -6.17 -8.68 8.92
N ILE A 110 -6.95 -9.52 9.57
CA ILE A 110 -6.94 -9.71 11.02
C ILE A 110 -6.27 -11.04 11.33
N GLY A 111 -5.40 -11.05 12.31
CA GLY A 111 -4.73 -12.26 12.74
C GLY A 111 -3.97 -12.05 14.04
N LEU A 112 -3.58 -13.15 14.66
CA LEU A 112 -2.72 -13.14 15.82
C LEU A 112 -1.28 -13.37 15.37
N ASN A 113 -0.40 -12.48 15.80
CA ASN A 113 1.03 -12.71 15.63
C ASN A 113 1.52 -13.61 16.74
N SER A 114 2.29 -14.62 16.39
CA SER A 114 2.83 -15.62 17.34
C SER A 114 4.00 -15.10 18.20
N ARG A 115 4.41 -13.87 18.04
CA ARG A 115 5.47 -13.23 18.82
C ARG A 115 4.92 -12.36 19.94
#